data_7b8783964d9a558af5eb765e714e023f
#
_entry.id   7b8783964d9a558af5eb765e714e023f
#
_cell.length_a   1.000
_cell.length_b   1.000
_cell.length_c   1.000
_cell.angle_alpha   90.00
_cell.angle_beta   90.00
_cell.angle_gamma   90.00
#
_symmetry.space_group_name_H-M   'P 1'
#
loop_
_entity.id
_entity.type
_entity.pdbx_description
1 polymer ?
#
loop_
_entity_poly.entity_id
_entity_poly.type
_entity_poly.pdbx_seq_one_letter_code
_entity_poly.pdbx_strand_id
1 'polypeptide(L)'
;MTLVVPFDGSDLAEAALVRATEFGSVFDEDVLAVSVIPKGNTGYARKRGWIGQNEEFDMNSVVSTLHEQVTDLCPSSDSRHEVVGRYAPSGSIAKRLRKVAREEDTSMVFIGSENAGHLVSTVSSVGSAVATDDAYDVVIVRHRLSSDP
;
A
#
# COMPACT_ATOMS: atom_id res chain seq x y z
N MET A 1 -0.58 -12.73 -13.41
CA MET A 1 0.12 -12.34 -12.19
C MET A 1 -0.39 -10.97 -11.73
N THR A 2 -0.14 -10.63 -10.50
CA THR A 2 -0.70 -9.43 -9.89
C THR A 2 0.39 -8.45 -9.49
N LEU A 3 0.15 -7.17 -9.72
CA LEU A 3 0.95 -6.08 -9.19
C LEU A 3 0.28 -5.59 -7.92
N VAL A 4 0.97 -5.66 -6.80
CA VAL A 4 0.42 -5.23 -5.50
C VAL A 4 0.94 -3.85 -5.15
N VAL A 5 0.05 -2.99 -4.67
CA VAL A 5 0.37 -1.61 -4.28
C VAL A 5 -0.08 -1.39 -2.84
N PRO A 6 0.84 -1.37 -1.86
CA PRO A 6 0.48 -0.93 -0.51
C PRO A 6 -0.05 0.50 -0.55
N PHE A 7 -1.25 0.71 -0.04
CA PHE A 7 -1.97 1.97 -0.22
C PHE A 7 -2.48 2.52 1.11
N ASP A 8 -1.94 3.65 1.54
CA ASP A 8 -2.34 4.33 2.77
C ASP A 8 -2.98 5.71 2.51
N GLY A 9 -3.25 6.01 1.25
CA GLY A 9 -3.83 7.30 0.87
C GLY A 9 -2.84 8.44 0.73
N SER A 10 -1.55 8.20 0.98
CA SER A 10 -0.52 9.24 0.83
C SER A 10 -0.25 9.57 -0.64
N ASP A 11 0.36 10.73 -0.88
CA ASP A 11 0.71 11.17 -2.24
C ASP A 11 1.61 10.17 -2.97
N LEU A 12 2.58 9.60 -2.27
CA LEU A 12 3.46 8.60 -2.88
C LEU A 12 2.76 7.27 -3.12
N ALA A 13 1.81 6.90 -2.27
CA ALA A 13 1.00 5.72 -2.51
C ALA A 13 0.12 5.91 -3.75
N GLU A 14 -0.43 7.11 -3.95
CA GLU A 14 -1.16 7.43 -5.18
C GLU A 14 -0.26 7.33 -6.41
N ALA A 15 0.93 7.88 -6.33
CA ALA A 15 1.91 7.80 -7.42
C ALA A 15 2.28 6.34 -7.73
N ALA A 16 2.45 5.52 -6.69
CA ALA A 16 2.75 4.10 -6.84
C ALA A 16 1.60 3.37 -7.54
N LEU A 17 0.36 3.69 -7.18
CA LEU A 17 -0.83 3.08 -7.78
C LEU A 17 -0.94 3.42 -9.26
N VAL A 18 -0.74 4.69 -9.63
CA VAL A 18 -0.76 5.12 -11.02
C VAL A 18 0.35 4.44 -11.83
N ARG A 19 1.55 4.38 -11.27
CA ARG A 19 2.67 3.72 -11.94
C ARG A 19 2.40 2.24 -12.17
N ALA A 20 1.87 1.56 -11.17
CA ALA A 20 1.51 0.14 -11.29
C ALA A 20 0.43 -0.07 -12.35
N THR A 21 -0.55 0.84 -12.43
CA THR A 21 -1.62 0.74 -13.41
C THR A 21 -1.10 0.92 -14.83
N GLU A 22 -0.18 1.87 -15.04
CA GLU A 22 0.48 2.04 -16.34
C GLU A 22 1.25 0.78 -16.73
N PHE A 23 2.01 0.23 -15.78
CA PHE A 23 2.79 -0.98 -16.00
C PHE A 23 1.88 -2.19 -16.29
N GLY A 24 0.81 -2.35 -15.52
CA GLY A 24 -0.14 -3.44 -15.70
C GLY A 24 -0.84 -3.38 -17.05
N SER A 25 -1.13 -2.18 -17.56
CA SER A 25 -1.71 -1.99 -18.88
C SER A 25 -0.78 -2.47 -20.00
N VAL A 26 0.53 -2.23 -19.85
CA VAL A 26 1.51 -2.65 -20.85
C VAL A 26 1.75 -4.17 -20.83
N PHE A 27 1.82 -4.76 -19.63
CA PHE A 27 2.19 -6.16 -19.45
C PHE A 27 0.99 -7.09 -19.20
N ASP A 28 -0.21 -6.56 -19.28
CA ASP A 28 -1.46 -7.31 -19.08
C ASP A 28 -1.49 -8.00 -17.71
N GLU A 29 -1.20 -7.23 -16.66
CA GLU A 29 -1.25 -7.70 -15.29
C GLU A 29 -2.29 -6.92 -14.48
N ASP A 30 -2.96 -7.61 -13.57
CA ASP A 30 -3.94 -6.99 -12.69
C ASP A 30 -3.24 -6.16 -11.59
N VAL A 31 -3.89 -5.11 -11.13
CA VAL A 31 -3.38 -4.24 -10.06
C VAL A 31 -4.30 -4.35 -8.84
N LEU A 32 -3.69 -4.61 -7.69
CA LEU A 32 -4.39 -4.71 -6.40
C LEU A 32 -3.80 -3.72 -5.40
N ALA A 33 -4.58 -2.75 -4.99
CA ALA A 33 -4.22 -1.85 -3.90
C ALA A 33 -4.56 -2.52 -2.56
N VAL A 34 -3.60 -2.55 -1.64
CA VAL A 34 -3.77 -3.20 -0.33
C VAL A 34 -3.57 -2.17 0.78
N SER A 35 -4.58 -2.00 1.61
CA SER A 35 -4.55 -1.10 2.76
C SER A 35 -4.54 -1.91 4.04
N VAL A 36 -3.58 -1.62 4.93
CA VAL A 36 -3.51 -2.27 6.25
C VAL A 36 -3.94 -1.25 7.30
N ILE A 37 -4.98 -1.58 8.05
CA ILE A 37 -5.66 -0.64 8.95
C ILE A 37 -5.56 -1.12 10.40
N PRO A 38 -4.88 -0.36 11.28
CA PRO A 38 -4.93 -0.64 12.72
C PRO A 38 -6.33 -0.37 13.26
N LYS A 39 -6.98 -1.41 13.76
CA LYS A 39 -8.37 -1.35 14.22
C LYS A 39 -8.54 -0.38 15.38
N GLY A 40 -9.41 0.59 15.21
CA GLY A 40 -9.75 1.53 16.28
C GLY A 40 -8.65 2.48 16.67
N ASN A 41 -7.55 2.55 15.93
CA ASN A 41 -6.46 3.48 16.23
C ASN A 41 -6.76 4.86 15.63
N THR A 42 -7.46 5.67 16.40
CA THR A 42 -7.91 7.00 15.99
C THR A 42 -6.73 7.92 15.65
N GLY A 43 -5.68 7.91 16.47
CA GLY A 43 -4.49 8.74 16.23
C GLY A 43 -3.80 8.41 14.91
N TYR A 44 -3.67 7.12 14.61
CA TYR A 44 -3.10 6.66 13.37
C TYR A 44 -3.94 7.12 12.17
N ALA A 45 -5.25 6.93 12.26
CA ALA A 45 -6.17 7.32 11.19
C ALA A 45 -6.19 8.83 10.94
N ARG A 46 -6.16 9.63 12.02
CA ARG A 46 -6.09 11.09 11.90
C ARG A 46 -4.79 11.54 11.25
N LYS A 47 -3.69 10.97 11.68
CA LYS A 47 -2.37 11.32 11.15
C LYS A 47 -2.28 11.06 9.65
N ARG A 48 -2.96 10.03 9.16
CA ARG A 48 -2.98 9.70 7.73
C ARG A 48 -4.09 10.41 6.96
N GLY A 49 -4.92 11.18 7.63
CA GLY A 49 -6.01 11.90 6.97
C GLY A 49 -7.20 11.02 6.60
N TRP A 50 -7.30 9.82 7.16
CA TRP A 50 -8.44 8.94 6.90
C TRP A 50 -9.71 9.42 7.58
N ILE A 51 -9.56 10.12 8.70
CA ILE A 51 -10.67 10.73 9.43
C ILE A 51 -10.28 12.16 9.82
N GLY A 52 -11.30 13.00 10.06
CA GLY A 52 -11.08 14.38 10.50
C GLY A 52 -10.64 14.47 11.97
N GLN A 53 -10.24 15.67 12.36
CA GLN A 53 -9.69 15.93 13.70
C GLN A 53 -10.68 15.63 14.83
N ASN A 54 -11.97 15.81 14.56
CA ASN A 54 -13.03 15.59 15.55
C ASN A 54 -13.88 14.37 15.26
N GLU A 55 -13.47 13.55 14.31
CA GLU A 55 -14.20 12.33 13.97
C GLU A 55 -13.72 11.15 14.81
N GLU A 56 -14.65 10.27 15.13
CA GLU A 56 -14.34 9.00 15.77
C GLU A 56 -13.94 7.97 14.72
N PHE A 57 -13.17 6.98 15.13
CA PHE A 57 -12.78 5.90 14.25
C PHE A 57 -14.00 5.04 13.90
N ASP A 58 -14.23 4.88 12.61
CA ASP A 58 -15.24 3.97 12.07
C ASP A 58 -14.59 3.18 10.94
N MET A 59 -14.44 1.88 11.12
CA MET A 59 -13.78 1.01 10.15
C MET A 59 -14.45 1.09 8.78
N ASN A 60 -15.77 1.08 8.73
CA ASN A 60 -16.48 1.14 7.44
C ASN A 60 -16.20 2.44 6.70
N SER A 61 -16.14 3.55 7.41
CA SER A 61 -15.83 4.86 6.81
C SER A 61 -14.39 4.92 6.30
N VAL A 62 -13.45 4.37 7.07
CA VAL A 62 -12.03 4.32 6.66
C VAL A 62 -11.86 3.47 5.41
N VAL A 63 -12.44 2.27 5.40
CA VAL A 63 -12.39 1.37 4.24
C VAL A 63 -13.01 2.02 3.01
N SER A 64 -14.18 2.66 3.17
CA SER A 64 -14.85 3.35 2.06
C SER A 64 -14.01 4.50 1.51
N THR A 65 -13.41 5.30 2.40
CA THR A 65 -12.56 6.42 2.00
C THR A 65 -11.38 5.95 1.16
N LEU A 66 -10.68 4.91 1.62
CA LEU A 66 -9.52 4.38 0.89
C LEU A 66 -9.94 3.72 -0.42
N HIS A 67 -11.03 2.96 -0.41
CA HIS A 67 -11.55 2.31 -1.61
C HIS A 67 -11.98 3.33 -2.67
N GLU A 68 -12.69 4.37 -2.27
CA GLU A 68 -13.11 5.44 -3.18
C GLU A 68 -11.90 6.17 -3.78
N GLN A 69 -10.88 6.43 -2.97
CA GLN A 69 -9.66 7.07 -3.44
C GLN A 69 -8.97 6.22 -4.52
N VAL A 70 -8.89 4.91 -4.32
CA VAL A 70 -8.33 3.98 -5.30
C VAL A 70 -9.17 3.97 -6.58
N THR A 71 -10.49 3.86 -6.44
CA THR A 71 -11.41 3.78 -7.57
C THR A 71 -11.42 5.06 -8.39
N ASP A 72 -11.39 6.22 -7.71
CA ASP A 72 -11.37 7.51 -8.41
C ASP A 72 -10.08 7.72 -9.17
N LEU A 73 -8.97 7.27 -8.61
CA LEU A 73 -7.65 7.46 -9.22
C LEU A 73 -7.39 6.44 -10.33
N CYS A 74 -7.70 5.18 -10.10
CA CYS A 74 -7.43 4.08 -11.01
C CYS A 74 -8.61 3.10 -11.03
N PRO A 75 -9.67 3.40 -11.83
CA PRO A 75 -10.89 2.59 -11.83
C PRO A 75 -10.70 1.12 -12.21
N SER A 76 -9.64 0.81 -12.93
CA SER A 76 -9.35 -0.56 -13.37
C SER A 76 -8.65 -1.41 -12.30
N SER A 77 -8.22 -0.79 -11.20
CA SER A 77 -7.56 -1.52 -10.13
C SER A 77 -8.58 -2.07 -9.12
N ASP A 78 -8.18 -3.16 -8.46
CA ASP A 78 -8.94 -3.72 -7.34
C ASP A 78 -8.39 -3.20 -6.03
N SER A 79 -9.16 -3.31 -4.96
CA SER A 79 -8.69 -2.95 -3.63
C SER A 79 -9.04 -4.02 -2.61
N ARG A 80 -8.14 -4.19 -1.63
CA ARG A 80 -8.28 -5.13 -0.53
C ARG A 80 -7.81 -4.43 0.74
N HIS A 81 -8.51 -4.63 1.85
CA HIS A 81 -8.05 -4.14 3.13
C HIS A 81 -7.75 -5.30 4.07
N GLU A 82 -6.76 -5.09 4.95
CA GLU A 82 -6.38 -6.00 6.01
C GLU A 82 -6.43 -5.25 7.33
N VAL A 83 -6.78 -5.94 8.39
CA VAL A 83 -6.92 -5.33 9.71
C VAL A 83 -5.87 -5.89 10.65
N VAL A 84 -5.18 -5.01 11.38
CA VAL A 84 -4.24 -5.38 12.44
C VAL A 84 -4.73 -4.81 13.76
N GLY A 85 -4.15 -5.25 14.88
CA GLY A 85 -4.53 -4.77 16.19
C GLY A 85 -4.30 -3.28 16.37
N ARG A 86 -5.05 -2.67 17.30
CA ARG A 86 -5.02 -1.23 17.56
C ARG A 86 -3.61 -0.70 17.79
N TYR A 87 -2.83 -1.41 18.57
CA TYR A 87 -1.46 -1.02 18.94
C TYR A 87 -0.43 -2.03 18.44
N ALA A 88 -0.74 -2.66 17.30
CA ALA A 88 0.18 -3.61 16.69
C ALA A 88 1.52 -2.92 16.41
N PRO A 89 2.64 -3.61 16.65
CA PRO A 89 3.96 -3.08 16.32
C PRO A 89 4.04 -2.73 14.83
N SER A 90 4.88 -1.76 14.49
CA SER A 90 5.06 -1.33 13.10
C SER A 90 5.40 -2.49 12.16
N GLY A 91 6.14 -3.48 12.67
CA GLY A 91 6.46 -4.68 11.91
C GLY A 91 5.25 -5.53 11.54
N SER A 92 4.12 -5.37 12.22
CA SER A 92 2.90 -6.11 11.91
C SER A 92 2.29 -5.69 10.57
N ILE A 93 2.38 -4.40 10.24
CA ILE A 93 1.92 -3.89 8.93
C ILE A 93 2.76 -4.50 7.82
N ALA A 94 4.07 -4.46 7.97
CA ALA A 94 5.00 -5.04 7.01
C ALA A 94 4.76 -6.54 6.80
N LYS A 95 4.58 -7.26 7.90
CA LYS A 95 4.32 -8.70 7.88
C LYS A 95 3.02 -9.03 7.14
N ARG A 96 1.98 -8.23 7.38
CA ARG A 96 0.69 -8.43 6.72
C ARG A 96 0.77 -8.14 5.22
N LEU A 97 1.49 -7.08 4.84
CA LEU A 97 1.70 -6.75 3.43
C LEU A 97 2.44 -7.86 2.70
N ARG A 98 3.50 -8.40 3.31
CA ARG A 98 4.25 -9.52 2.71
C ARG A 98 3.38 -10.77 2.57
N LYS A 99 2.54 -11.04 3.55
CA LYS A 99 1.62 -12.17 3.50
C LYS A 99 0.63 -12.05 2.34
N VAL A 100 0.01 -10.87 2.18
CA VAL A 100 -0.91 -10.62 1.08
C VAL A 100 -0.20 -10.76 -0.27
N ALA A 101 1.00 -10.20 -0.39
CA ALA A 101 1.76 -10.30 -1.63
C ALA A 101 2.02 -11.75 -2.04
N ARG A 102 2.32 -12.62 -1.07
CA ARG A 102 2.51 -14.04 -1.36
C ARG A 102 1.21 -14.74 -1.76
N GLU A 103 0.10 -14.40 -1.09
CA GLU A 103 -1.20 -15.01 -1.38
C GLU A 103 -1.74 -14.65 -2.76
N GLU A 104 -1.39 -13.47 -3.26
CA GLU A 104 -1.96 -12.91 -4.50
C GLU A 104 -1.18 -13.24 -5.77
N ASP A 105 -0.24 -14.17 -5.72
CA ASP A 105 0.61 -14.51 -6.88
C ASP A 105 1.26 -13.27 -7.47
N THR A 106 1.92 -12.51 -6.64
CA THR A 106 2.47 -11.20 -6.97
C THR A 106 3.77 -11.31 -7.76
N SER A 107 3.85 -10.60 -8.88
CA SER A 107 5.10 -10.46 -9.64
C SER A 107 5.93 -9.30 -9.12
N MET A 108 5.28 -8.17 -8.84
CA MET A 108 5.95 -6.96 -8.34
C MET A 108 5.09 -6.24 -7.33
N VAL A 109 5.75 -5.56 -6.41
CA VAL A 109 5.11 -4.63 -5.47
C VAL A 109 5.59 -3.22 -5.79
N PHE A 110 4.65 -2.29 -6.00
CA PHE A 110 4.93 -0.88 -6.22
C PHE A 110 4.63 -0.13 -4.93
N ILE A 111 5.64 0.44 -4.30
CA ILE A 111 5.47 1.08 -3.00
C ILE A 111 6.11 2.47 -2.97
N GLY A 112 5.43 3.43 -2.34
CA GLY A 112 5.99 4.76 -2.12
C GLY A 112 7.22 4.70 -1.21
N SER A 113 8.21 5.55 -1.48
CA SER A 113 9.48 5.54 -0.75
C SER A 113 9.32 5.77 0.74
N GLU A 114 8.28 6.48 1.18
CA GLU A 114 8.00 6.69 2.61
C GLU A 114 7.67 5.39 3.34
N ASN A 115 7.12 4.42 2.62
CA ASN A 115 6.68 3.15 3.20
C ASN A 115 7.53 1.96 2.77
N ALA A 116 8.57 2.20 1.96
CA ALA A 116 9.40 1.12 1.42
C ALA A 116 10.06 0.29 2.51
N GLY A 117 10.35 0.88 3.66
CA GLY A 117 10.92 0.17 4.80
C GLY A 117 10.05 -0.96 5.34
N HIS A 118 8.77 -1.01 4.98
CA HIS A 118 7.89 -2.11 5.34
C HIS A 118 8.19 -3.39 4.56
N LEU A 119 8.82 -3.27 3.41
CA LEU A 119 9.10 -4.41 2.53
C LEU A 119 10.58 -4.69 2.35
N VAL A 120 11.38 -3.63 2.32
CA VAL A 120 12.85 -3.73 2.27
C VAL A 120 13.41 -3.04 3.49
N SER A 121 14.37 -3.66 4.13
CA SER A 121 15.07 -3.04 5.25
C SER A 121 16.07 -2.03 4.71
N THR A 122 17.07 -1.66 5.47
CA THR A 122 18.06 -0.68 5.02
C THR A 122 18.84 -1.20 3.81
N VAL A 123 19.48 -0.29 3.07
CA VAL A 123 20.32 -0.65 1.93
C VAL A 123 21.40 -1.66 2.32
N SER A 124 21.92 -1.55 3.52
CA SER A 124 22.97 -2.47 4.02
C SER A 124 22.44 -3.89 4.22
N SER A 125 21.15 -4.09 4.34
CA SER A 125 20.53 -5.41 4.53
C SER A 125 19.77 -5.88 3.30
N VAL A 126 19.94 -5.25 2.16
CA VAL A 126 19.25 -5.63 0.93
C VAL A 126 19.52 -7.10 0.58
N GLY A 127 20.76 -7.54 0.70
CA GLY A 127 21.08 -8.93 0.42
C GLY A 127 20.34 -9.92 1.30
N SER A 128 20.23 -9.63 2.60
CA SER A 128 19.47 -10.45 3.53
C SER A 128 17.97 -10.41 3.23
N ALA A 129 17.44 -9.23 2.91
CA ALA A 129 16.03 -9.07 2.57
C ALA A 129 15.66 -9.85 1.32
N VAL A 130 16.50 -9.79 0.29
CA VAL A 130 16.32 -10.54 -0.95
C VAL A 130 16.40 -12.05 -0.68
N ALA A 131 17.32 -12.47 0.18
CA ALA A 131 17.47 -13.89 0.51
C ALA A 131 16.27 -14.44 1.30
N THR A 132 15.59 -13.60 2.08
CA THR A 132 14.46 -14.03 2.89
C THR A 132 13.11 -13.91 2.19
N ASP A 133 13.00 -13.06 1.17
CA ASP A 133 11.73 -12.85 0.49
C ASP A 133 11.98 -12.58 -1.00
N ASP A 134 12.09 -13.67 -1.75
CA ASP A 134 12.32 -13.63 -3.19
C ASP A 134 11.06 -13.88 -4.01
N ALA A 135 9.89 -13.81 -3.37
CA ALA A 135 8.62 -14.12 -4.02
C ALA A 135 8.20 -13.08 -5.05
N TYR A 136 8.71 -11.85 -4.96
CA TYR A 136 8.32 -10.75 -5.84
C TYR A 136 9.42 -9.69 -5.90
N ASP A 137 9.40 -8.91 -6.97
CA ASP A 137 10.26 -7.73 -7.09
C ASP A 137 9.60 -6.52 -6.43
N VAL A 138 10.40 -5.53 -6.04
CA VAL A 138 9.90 -4.30 -5.41
C VAL A 138 10.32 -3.10 -6.23
N VAL A 139 9.35 -2.28 -6.61
CA VAL A 139 9.57 -0.99 -7.26
C VAL A 139 9.29 0.10 -6.25
N ILE A 140 10.28 0.92 -5.97
CA ILE A 140 10.15 2.02 -5.01
C ILE A 140 9.87 3.30 -5.78
N VAL A 141 8.68 3.86 -5.55
CA VAL A 141 8.23 5.09 -6.23
C VAL A 141 8.60 6.29 -5.37
N ARG A 142 9.40 7.18 -5.93
CA ARG A 142 9.98 8.31 -5.20
C ARG A 142 9.41 9.66 -5.63
N HIS A 143 8.72 9.70 -6.75
CA HIS A 143 8.18 10.94 -7.30
C HIS A 143 6.67 10.96 -7.17
N ARG A 144 6.15 12.04 -6.59
CA ARG A 144 4.72 12.27 -6.50
C ARG A 144 4.15 12.52 -7.89
N LEU A 145 2.83 12.35 -8.01
CA LEU A 145 2.14 12.70 -9.24
C LEU A 145 2.32 14.18 -9.52
N SER A 146 2.52 14.52 -10.81
CA SER A 146 2.60 15.91 -11.21
C SER A 146 1.23 16.57 -11.05
N SER A 147 1.21 17.75 -10.41
CA SER A 147 0.01 18.56 -10.29
C SER A 147 -0.12 19.58 -11.43
N ASP A 148 0.83 19.59 -12.34
CA ASP A 148 0.81 20.53 -13.46
C ASP A 148 -0.30 20.17 -14.45
N PRO A 149 -1.04 21.16 -14.90
CA PRO A 149 -2.05 20.94 -15.94
C PRO A 149 -1.43 20.56 -17.28
#